data_ab3e175bf27224b1a07d87ba6109a693
#
_entry.id   ab3e175bf27224b1a07d87ba6109a693
#
_cell.length_a   1.000
_cell.length_b   1.000
_cell.length_c   1.000
_cell.angle_alpha   90.00
_cell.angle_beta   90.00
_cell.angle_gamma   90.00
#
_symmetry.space_group_name_H-M   'P 1'
#
loop_
_entity.id
_entity.type
_entity.pdbx_description
1 polymer ?
#
loop_
_entity_poly.entity_id
_entity_poly.type
_entity_poly.pdbx_seq_one_letter_code
_entity_poly.pdbx_strand_id
1 'polypeptide(L)'
;MKKALIFWGGWSGHEPEKVSARFQRILERHGYAVECFEGMECLEDGEKLLSYDLIVPVVTMSEISKEAAKNVSFAVSRGVGLAGCHGGMCDAFRQSVTWQFMTGGQWVSHPGGDGVNYKVHIHHGSSAITEGIADFEVCTEHYYLHIDPSIEVLASTRFPLVNYYHASNKPVDMPVAWTKYWGVGRVFYCSLGHHDDVFDNPSAELLMERGLVWAGEGKAFAEQNGLDPTEFDNTAKMY
;
A
#
# COMPACT_ATOMS: atom_id res chain seq x y z
N MET A 1 -15.28 -17.66 -3.20
CA MET A 1 -14.48 -16.85 -4.16
C MET A 1 -14.11 -15.58 -3.43
N LYS A 2 -12.82 -15.26 -3.37
CA LYS A 2 -12.33 -14.03 -2.72
C LYS A 2 -12.84 -12.79 -3.47
N LYS A 3 -13.05 -11.70 -2.73
CA LYS A 3 -13.53 -10.43 -3.29
C LYS A 3 -12.53 -9.31 -3.03
N ALA A 4 -12.30 -8.48 -4.03
CA ALA A 4 -11.47 -7.28 -3.89
C ALA A 4 -12.22 -6.03 -4.34
N LEU A 5 -12.01 -4.95 -3.59
CA LEU A 5 -12.43 -3.60 -3.95
C LEU A 5 -11.20 -2.83 -4.42
N ILE A 6 -11.22 -2.28 -5.62
CA ILE A 6 -10.28 -1.26 -6.08
C ILE A 6 -11.04 0.05 -6.16
N PHE A 7 -10.54 1.10 -5.52
CA PHE A 7 -11.06 2.45 -5.75
C PHE A 7 -9.94 3.37 -6.22
N TRP A 8 -10.24 4.19 -7.22
CA TRP A 8 -9.23 4.97 -7.92
C TRP A 8 -9.69 6.39 -8.23
N GLY A 9 -8.72 7.29 -8.44
CA GLY A 9 -8.97 8.69 -8.77
C GLY A 9 -7.87 9.63 -8.28
N GLY A 10 -8.24 10.87 -8.00
CA GLY A 10 -7.32 11.91 -7.55
C GLY A 10 -6.47 12.46 -8.69
N TRP A 11 -5.19 12.68 -8.47
CA TRP A 11 -4.32 13.30 -9.47
C TRP A 11 -4.03 12.37 -10.67
N SER A 12 -4.44 12.79 -11.84
CA SER A 12 -4.34 11.99 -13.09
C SER A 12 -2.90 11.70 -13.55
N GLY A 13 -1.92 12.46 -13.07
CA GLY A 13 -0.50 12.24 -13.39
C GLY A 13 0.05 10.89 -12.90
N HIS A 14 -0.60 10.23 -11.94
CA HIS A 14 -0.26 8.88 -11.50
C HIS A 14 -0.99 7.77 -12.28
N GLU A 15 -1.63 8.09 -13.39
CA GLU A 15 -2.35 7.14 -14.26
C GLU A 15 -3.29 6.17 -13.49
N PRO A 16 -4.13 6.66 -12.55
CA PRO A 16 -4.86 5.78 -11.62
C PRO A 16 -5.76 4.77 -12.34
N GLU A 17 -6.34 5.11 -13.48
CA GLU A 17 -7.15 4.20 -14.29
C GLU A 17 -6.32 3.03 -14.82
N LYS A 18 -5.11 3.29 -15.35
CA LYS A 18 -4.24 2.23 -15.89
C LYS A 18 -3.71 1.32 -14.79
N VAL A 19 -3.25 1.92 -13.69
CA VAL A 19 -2.74 1.17 -12.52
C VAL A 19 -3.85 0.31 -11.92
N SER A 20 -5.07 0.83 -11.75
CA SER A 20 -6.20 0.05 -11.24
C SER A 20 -6.56 -1.10 -12.18
N ALA A 21 -6.56 -0.88 -13.49
CA ALA A 21 -6.81 -1.92 -14.48
C ALA A 21 -5.72 -3.02 -14.47
N ARG A 22 -4.45 -2.67 -14.22
CA ARG A 22 -3.38 -3.66 -14.02
C ARG A 22 -3.63 -4.50 -12.78
N PHE A 23 -3.92 -3.87 -11.65
CA PHE A 23 -4.17 -4.59 -10.39
C PHE A 23 -5.43 -5.45 -10.46
N GLN A 24 -6.47 -5.01 -11.17
CA GLN A 24 -7.64 -5.83 -11.46
C GLN A 24 -7.24 -7.11 -12.18
N ARG A 25 -6.48 -7.03 -13.29
CA ARG A 25 -6.01 -8.21 -14.04
C ARG A 25 -5.17 -9.15 -13.18
N ILE A 26 -4.30 -8.59 -12.33
CA ILE A 26 -3.49 -9.39 -11.38
C ILE A 26 -4.42 -10.16 -10.44
N LEU A 27 -5.34 -9.49 -9.78
CA LEU A 27 -6.24 -10.11 -8.80
C LEU A 27 -7.18 -11.14 -9.43
N GLU A 28 -7.70 -10.88 -10.63
CA GLU A 28 -8.53 -11.83 -11.37
C GLU A 28 -7.77 -13.13 -11.70
N ARG A 29 -6.47 -13.04 -12.08
CA ARG A 29 -5.60 -14.23 -12.27
C ARG A 29 -5.45 -15.05 -10.98
N HIS A 30 -5.56 -14.42 -9.81
CA HIS A 30 -5.54 -15.08 -8.49
C HIS A 30 -6.93 -15.48 -7.97
N GLY A 31 -7.96 -15.41 -8.82
CA GLY A 31 -9.31 -15.90 -8.51
C GLY A 31 -10.16 -14.96 -7.67
N TYR A 32 -9.81 -13.67 -7.63
CA TYR A 32 -10.66 -12.66 -7.00
C TYR A 32 -11.79 -12.22 -7.94
N ALA A 33 -12.98 -12.00 -7.38
CA ALA A 33 -13.98 -11.15 -7.98
C ALA A 33 -13.67 -9.71 -7.63
N VAL A 34 -13.38 -8.88 -8.63
CA VAL A 34 -12.93 -7.49 -8.42
C VAL A 34 -14.04 -6.52 -8.74
N GLU A 35 -14.33 -5.63 -7.79
CA GLU A 35 -15.17 -4.45 -8.01
C GLU A 35 -14.26 -3.23 -8.11
N CYS A 36 -14.36 -2.46 -9.21
CA CYS A 36 -13.61 -1.23 -9.44
C CYS A 36 -14.54 -0.02 -9.40
N PHE A 37 -14.17 1.00 -8.65
CA PHE A 37 -14.91 2.26 -8.54
C PHE A 37 -14.00 3.46 -8.81
N GLU A 38 -14.48 4.39 -9.60
CA GLU A 38 -13.93 5.74 -9.67
C GLU A 38 -14.52 6.56 -8.53
N GLY A 39 -13.66 7.20 -7.74
CA GLY A 39 -14.09 7.95 -6.55
C GLY A 39 -14.03 7.12 -5.26
N MET A 40 -14.55 7.69 -4.18
CA MET A 40 -14.42 7.16 -2.82
C MET A 40 -15.76 6.89 -2.14
N GLU A 41 -16.89 7.09 -2.83
CA GLU A 41 -18.24 6.91 -2.29
C GLU A 41 -18.48 5.46 -1.83
N CYS A 42 -17.80 4.50 -2.46
CA CYS A 42 -17.84 3.09 -2.06
C CYS A 42 -17.30 2.82 -0.64
N LEU A 43 -16.59 3.78 -0.03
CA LEU A 43 -16.04 3.66 1.33
C LEU A 43 -17.04 4.08 2.42
N GLU A 44 -18.17 4.65 2.07
CA GLU A 44 -19.19 5.08 3.04
C GLU A 44 -20.05 3.91 3.57
N ASP A 45 -20.08 2.77 2.86
CA ASP A 45 -20.80 1.56 3.29
C ASP A 45 -19.86 0.60 4.04
N GLY A 46 -19.75 0.81 5.35
CA GLY A 46 -18.89 0.00 6.22
C GLY A 46 -19.25 -1.49 6.25
N GLU A 47 -20.52 -1.86 6.15
CA GLU A 47 -20.96 -3.26 6.09
C GLU A 47 -20.49 -3.92 4.79
N LYS A 48 -20.59 -3.21 3.68
CA LYS A 48 -20.10 -3.70 2.40
C LYS A 48 -18.58 -3.90 2.44
N LEU A 49 -17.81 -2.97 3.05
CA LEU A 49 -16.36 -3.11 3.17
C LEU A 49 -15.94 -4.39 3.91
N LEU A 50 -16.69 -4.80 4.93
CA LEU A 50 -16.46 -6.07 5.63
C LEU A 50 -16.64 -7.31 4.75
N SER A 51 -17.37 -7.19 3.64
CA SER A 51 -17.60 -8.31 2.71
C SER A 51 -16.42 -8.62 1.79
N TYR A 52 -15.46 -7.69 1.66
CA TYR A 52 -14.26 -7.88 0.86
C TYR A 52 -13.17 -8.64 1.62
N ASP A 53 -12.26 -9.24 0.88
CA ASP A 53 -11.02 -9.83 1.39
C ASP A 53 -9.85 -8.85 1.23
N LEU A 54 -9.95 -7.92 0.27
CA LEU A 54 -8.90 -6.94 -0.03
C LEU A 54 -9.51 -5.61 -0.46
N ILE A 55 -8.93 -4.51 0.04
CA ILE A 55 -9.16 -3.13 -0.40
C ILE A 55 -7.87 -2.60 -1.02
N VAL A 56 -7.96 -2.04 -2.23
CA VAL A 56 -6.82 -1.50 -2.98
C VAL A 56 -7.07 -0.04 -3.34
N PRO A 57 -6.45 0.91 -2.63
CA PRO A 57 -6.49 2.32 -2.98
C PRO A 57 -5.55 2.62 -4.15
N VAL A 58 -6.03 3.37 -5.14
CA VAL A 58 -5.25 3.95 -6.25
C VAL A 58 -5.65 5.41 -6.39
N VAL A 59 -5.53 6.16 -5.31
CA VAL A 59 -5.99 7.56 -5.19
C VAL A 59 -4.88 8.43 -4.62
N THR A 60 -4.56 9.53 -5.28
CA THR A 60 -3.50 10.45 -4.82
C THR A 60 -4.05 11.85 -4.61
N MET A 61 -3.58 12.52 -3.54
CA MET A 61 -3.88 13.93 -3.22
C MET A 61 -5.39 14.21 -3.17
N SER A 62 -6.12 13.36 -2.49
CA SER A 62 -7.57 13.47 -2.28
C SER A 62 -7.92 13.67 -0.81
N GLU A 63 -9.19 13.88 -0.54
CA GLU A 63 -9.72 13.97 0.81
C GLU A 63 -10.62 12.77 1.09
N ILE A 64 -10.59 12.26 2.30
CA ILE A 64 -11.48 11.19 2.78
C ILE A 64 -12.33 11.73 3.92
N SER A 65 -13.62 11.36 3.96
CA SER A 65 -14.46 11.69 5.09
C SER A 65 -13.98 10.96 6.35
N LYS A 66 -14.28 11.52 7.53
CA LYS A 66 -13.95 10.84 8.81
C LYS A 66 -14.65 9.49 8.92
N GLU A 67 -15.87 9.38 8.40
CA GLU A 67 -16.63 8.14 8.45
C GLU A 67 -16.05 7.09 7.50
N ALA A 68 -15.74 7.45 6.26
CA ALA A 68 -15.08 6.54 5.32
C ALA A 68 -13.71 6.05 5.84
N ALA A 69 -12.89 6.94 6.40
CA ALA A 69 -11.62 6.55 7.01
C ALA A 69 -11.80 5.56 8.18
N LYS A 70 -12.83 5.78 9.02
CA LYS A 70 -13.20 4.90 10.12
C LYS A 70 -13.71 3.54 9.60
N ASN A 71 -14.56 3.54 8.57
CA ASN A 71 -15.08 2.33 7.96
C ASN A 71 -13.97 1.45 7.40
N VAL A 72 -13.02 2.05 6.65
CA VAL A 72 -11.85 1.30 6.15
C VAL A 72 -10.99 0.79 7.29
N SER A 73 -10.67 1.64 8.28
CA SER A 73 -9.89 1.24 9.46
C SER A 73 -10.55 0.09 10.21
N PHE A 74 -11.86 0.13 10.40
CA PHE A 74 -12.62 -0.93 11.04
C PHE A 74 -12.58 -2.23 10.21
N ALA A 75 -12.84 -2.15 8.90
CA ALA A 75 -12.80 -3.33 8.03
C ALA A 75 -11.41 -4.01 8.04
N VAL A 76 -10.34 -3.21 7.97
CA VAL A 76 -8.98 -3.74 8.03
C VAL A 76 -8.70 -4.37 9.40
N SER A 77 -9.10 -3.75 10.49
CA SER A 77 -8.91 -4.33 11.84
C SER A 77 -9.61 -5.69 12.01
N ARG A 78 -10.63 -5.97 11.18
CA ARG A 78 -11.39 -7.25 11.15
C ARG A 78 -10.83 -8.29 10.18
N GLY A 79 -9.69 -8.03 9.57
CA GLY A 79 -9.01 -9.00 8.70
C GLY A 79 -9.09 -8.69 7.21
N VAL A 80 -9.84 -7.67 6.78
CA VAL A 80 -9.77 -7.23 5.38
C VAL A 80 -8.36 -6.73 5.10
N GLY A 81 -7.74 -7.20 4.00
CA GLY A 81 -6.43 -6.73 3.59
C GLY A 81 -6.49 -5.31 3.04
N LEU A 82 -5.41 -4.55 3.21
CA LEU A 82 -5.21 -3.26 2.57
C LEU A 82 -3.88 -3.29 1.83
N ALA A 83 -3.88 -3.07 0.51
CA ALA A 83 -2.65 -3.07 -0.26
C ALA A 83 -2.67 -2.00 -1.34
N GLY A 84 -1.57 -1.28 -1.51
CA GLY A 84 -1.48 -0.22 -2.51
C GLY A 84 -0.06 0.18 -2.82
N CYS A 85 0.07 1.10 -3.75
CA CYS A 85 1.36 1.57 -4.22
C CYS A 85 1.45 3.08 -4.27
N HIS A 86 2.67 3.56 -4.22
CA HIS A 86 3.06 4.95 -4.52
C HIS A 86 2.18 5.99 -3.81
N GLY A 87 1.82 7.06 -4.49
CA GLY A 87 0.89 8.06 -3.99
C GLY A 87 -0.52 7.53 -3.78
N GLY A 88 -0.90 6.48 -4.50
CA GLY A 88 -2.23 5.88 -4.41
C GLY A 88 -2.60 5.35 -3.03
N MET A 89 -1.62 5.17 -2.15
CA MET A 89 -1.82 4.78 -0.75
C MET A 89 -1.17 5.77 0.23
N CYS A 90 0.14 6.04 0.13
CA CYS A 90 0.83 6.86 1.12
C CYS A 90 0.78 8.38 0.85
N ASP A 91 0.17 8.82 -0.25
CA ASP A 91 -0.15 10.22 -0.53
C ASP A 91 -1.65 10.41 -0.84
N ALA A 92 -2.47 9.44 -0.49
CA ALA A 92 -3.89 9.45 -0.79
C ALA A 92 -4.61 10.56 -0.01
N PHE A 93 -4.45 10.58 1.30
CA PHE A 93 -5.23 11.40 2.22
C PHE A 93 -4.33 12.08 3.24
N ARG A 94 -3.64 13.14 2.84
CA ARG A 94 -2.62 13.87 3.64
C ARG A 94 -3.13 14.36 4.99
N GLN A 95 -4.42 14.63 5.14
CA GLN A 95 -5.02 15.17 6.37
C GLN A 95 -5.48 14.07 7.33
N SER A 96 -5.50 12.81 6.89
CA SER A 96 -5.99 11.70 7.70
C SER A 96 -4.87 10.98 8.44
N VAL A 97 -4.66 11.35 9.70
CA VAL A 97 -3.66 10.67 10.56
C VAL A 97 -4.02 9.20 10.81
N THR A 98 -5.32 8.86 10.84
CA THR A 98 -5.77 7.47 10.93
C THR A 98 -5.31 6.66 9.74
N TRP A 99 -5.44 7.22 8.53
CA TRP A 99 -4.97 6.58 7.29
C TRP A 99 -3.46 6.36 7.32
N GLN A 100 -2.68 7.40 7.66
CA GLN A 100 -1.23 7.33 7.73
C GLN A 100 -0.75 6.28 8.74
N PHE A 101 -1.39 6.21 9.90
CA PHE A 101 -1.05 5.24 10.93
C PHE A 101 -1.39 3.81 10.50
N MET A 102 -2.55 3.61 9.86
CA MET A 102 -2.95 2.31 9.33
C MET A 102 -2.03 1.83 8.22
N THR A 103 -1.68 2.70 7.27
CA THR A 103 -0.83 2.36 6.12
C THR A 103 0.65 2.22 6.46
N GLY A 104 1.08 2.84 7.56
CA GLY A 104 2.47 2.76 8.04
C GLY A 104 3.41 3.80 7.42
N GLY A 105 2.90 4.77 6.67
CA GLY A 105 3.72 5.82 6.08
C GLY A 105 2.95 6.97 5.47
N GLN A 106 3.69 8.05 5.25
CA GLN A 106 3.20 9.25 4.59
C GLN A 106 4.27 9.78 3.64
N TRP A 107 3.89 10.05 2.41
CA TRP A 107 4.73 10.75 1.46
C TRP A 107 5.09 12.17 1.95
N VAL A 108 6.34 12.56 1.74
CA VAL A 108 6.85 13.88 2.14
C VAL A 108 7.46 14.60 0.97
N SER A 109 8.25 13.89 0.15
CA SER A 109 8.99 14.48 -0.97
C SER A 109 9.43 13.42 -1.98
N HIS A 110 9.74 13.85 -3.20
CA HIS A 110 10.39 13.04 -4.25
C HIS A 110 11.49 13.86 -4.92
N PRO A 111 12.63 14.08 -4.24
CA PRO A 111 13.72 14.90 -4.78
C PRO A 111 14.24 14.34 -6.11
N GLY A 112 14.27 15.20 -7.12
CA GLY A 112 14.62 14.84 -8.49
C GLY A 112 13.41 14.66 -9.41
N GLY A 113 12.19 14.58 -8.85
CA GLY A 113 10.98 14.34 -9.61
C GLY A 113 10.96 12.96 -10.25
N ASP A 114 10.30 12.83 -11.40
CA ASP A 114 10.30 11.61 -12.20
C ASP A 114 11.65 11.40 -12.92
N GLY A 115 11.96 10.14 -13.28
CA GLY A 115 13.15 9.78 -14.04
C GLY A 115 14.44 9.66 -13.21
N VAL A 116 14.35 9.53 -11.89
CA VAL A 116 15.50 9.21 -11.05
C VAL A 116 15.83 7.71 -11.18
N ASN A 117 17.10 7.41 -11.55
CA ASN A 117 17.58 6.03 -11.58
C ASN A 117 18.03 5.60 -10.19
N TYR A 118 17.50 4.50 -9.69
CA TYR A 118 17.92 3.94 -8.40
C TYR A 118 17.75 2.42 -8.34
N LYS A 119 18.49 1.84 -7.41
CA LYS A 119 18.44 0.43 -7.12
C LYS A 119 17.50 0.15 -5.94
N VAL A 120 16.65 -0.82 -6.12
CA VAL A 120 15.81 -1.40 -5.07
C VAL A 120 16.55 -2.62 -4.51
N HIS A 121 16.85 -2.58 -3.22
CA HIS A 121 17.48 -3.65 -2.47
C HIS A 121 16.44 -4.50 -1.77
N ILE A 122 16.39 -5.78 -2.08
CA ILE A 122 15.44 -6.73 -1.51
C ILE A 122 15.98 -7.29 -0.19
N HIS A 123 15.16 -7.23 0.85
CA HIS A 123 15.47 -7.83 2.15
C HIS A 123 15.05 -9.30 2.14
N HIS A 124 16.04 -10.20 2.03
CA HIS A 124 15.79 -11.64 1.93
C HIS A 124 15.51 -12.27 3.30
N GLY A 125 14.66 -13.30 3.30
CA GLY A 125 14.44 -14.19 4.44
C GLY A 125 13.35 -13.75 5.42
N SER A 126 12.74 -12.57 5.23
CA SER A 126 11.68 -12.08 6.11
C SER A 126 10.26 -12.43 5.62
N SER A 127 10.08 -12.64 4.32
CA SER A 127 8.74 -12.80 3.75
C SER A 127 8.72 -13.63 2.47
N ALA A 128 7.65 -14.41 2.28
CA ALA A 128 7.36 -15.08 1.01
C ALA A 128 7.12 -14.08 -0.14
N ILE A 129 6.78 -12.83 0.16
CA ILE A 129 6.61 -11.77 -0.82
C ILE A 129 7.90 -11.53 -1.60
N THR A 130 9.05 -11.57 -0.94
CA THR A 130 10.36 -11.28 -1.53
C THR A 130 11.13 -12.51 -2.01
N GLU A 131 10.58 -13.72 -1.83
CA GLU A 131 11.26 -14.96 -2.19
C GLU A 131 11.62 -15.02 -3.67
N GLY A 132 12.90 -15.24 -3.99
CA GLY A 132 13.41 -15.35 -5.35
C GLY A 132 13.45 -14.04 -6.15
N ILE A 133 13.09 -12.89 -5.56
CA ILE A 133 13.25 -11.58 -6.19
C ILE A 133 14.68 -11.10 -5.88
N ALA A 134 15.48 -10.85 -6.92
CA ALA A 134 16.79 -10.22 -6.77
C ALA A 134 16.67 -8.69 -6.68
N ASP A 135 17.73 -8.02 -6.24
CA ASP A 135 17.85 -6.56 -6.38
C ASP A 135 17.65 -6.13 -7.84
N PHE A 136 16.95 -5.03 -8.07
CA PHE A 136 16.67 -4.52 -9.40
C PHE A 136 16.77 -3.01 -9.49
N GLU A 137 16.88 -2.49 -10.71
CA GLU A 137 16.94 -1.05 -10.97
C GLU A 137 15.61 -0.55 -11.55
N VAL A 138 15.29 0.69 -11.22
CA VAL A 138 14.13 1.41 -11.74
C VAL A 138 14.52 2.84 -12.12
N CYS A 139 13.72 3.45 -12.99
CA CYS A 139 13.84 4.84 -13.37
C CYS A 139 12.45 5.48 -13.16
N THR A 140 12.25 6.15 -12.02
CA THR A 140 10.94 6.70 -11.64
C THR A 140 11.11 7.69 -10.48
N GLU A 141 10.02 8.20 -9.90
CA GLU A 141 10.08 9.01 -8.70
C GLU A 141 10.71 8.24 -7.52
N HIS A 142 11.61 8.91 -6.83
CA HIS A 142 12.31 8.40 -5.65
C HIS A 142 11.71 8.99 -4.39
N TYR A 143 10.78 8.28 -3.76
CA TYR A 143 10.04 8.77 -2.59
C TYR A 143 10.87 8.86 -1.32
N TYR A 144 10.77 10.01 -0.64
CA TYR A 144 11.08 10.15 0.77
C TYR A 144 9.79 10.12 1.58
N LEU A 145 9.73 9.23 2.57
CA LEU A 145 8.55 8.94 3.36
C LEU A 145 8.82 9.17 4.84
N HIS A 146 7.84 9.70 5.58
CA HIS A 146 7.79 9.46 7.01
C HIS A 146 7.14 8.10 7.23
N ILE A 147 7.77 7.27 8.05
CA ILE A 147 7.38 5.87 8.24
C ILE A 147 7.10 5.56 9.71
N ASP A 148 6.20 4.63 9.94
CA ASP A 148 5.97 4.02 11.23
C ASP A 148 7.14 3.08 11.58
N PRO A 149 7.76 3.21 12.77
CA PRO A 149 8.88 2.34 13.16
C PRO A 149 8.49 0.85 13.34
N SER A 150 7.19 0.52 13.36
CA SER A 150 6.69 -0.86 13.52
C SER A 150 6.47 -1.60 12.20
N ILE A 151 6.79 -1.00 11.05
CA ILE A 151 6.69 -1.68 9.75
C ILE A 151 7.77 -2.76 9.61
N GLU A 152 7.46 -3.85 8.91
CA GLU A 152 8.46 -4.81 8.45
C GLU A 152 8.90 -4.46 7.04
N VAL A 153 10.13 -3.98 6.89
CA VAL A 153 10.68 -3.52 5.62
C VAL A 153 11.08 -4.72 4.76
N LEU A 154 10.52 -4.81 3.57
CA LEU A 154 10.75 -5.86 2.58
C LEU A 154 11.77 -5.46 1.50
N ALA A 155 11.82 -4.19 1.18
CA ALA A 155 12.74 -3.61 0.22
C ALA A 155 13.07 -2.17 0.59
N SER A 156 14.28 -1.74 0.26
CA SER A 156 14.75 -0.37 0.53
C SER A 156 15.57 0.18 -0.62
N THR A 157 15.79 1.49 -0.62
CA THR A 157 16.69 2.17 -1.55
C THR A 157 17.53 3.19 -0.81
N ARG A 158 18.72 3.49 -1.34
CA ARG A 158 19.61 4.47 -0.75
C ARG A 158 19.11 5.88 -1.00
N PHE A 159 19.03 6.71 0.04
CA PHE A 159 18.67 8.13 -0.02
C PHE A 159 19.72 8.96 0.70
N PRO A 160 20.10 10.17 0.23
CA PRO A 160 19.70 10.84 -1.00
C PRO A 160 20.51 10.38 -2.22
N LEU A 161 19.93 10.52 -3.42
CA LEU A 161 20.59 10.30 -4.71
C LEU A 161 20.79 11.60 -5.48
N VAL A 162 19.99 12.60 -5.18
CA VAL A 162 20.07 13.93 -5.80
C VAL A 162 20.40 15.00 -4.77
N ASN A 163 21.03 16.08 -5.21
CA ASN A 163 21.34 17.20 -4.34
C ASN A 163 20.08 18.02 -4.05
N TYR A 164 19.65 17.98 -2.79
CA TYR A 164 18.42 18.59 -2.29
C TYR A 164 18.65 19.04 -0.83
N TYR A 165 17.79 19.88 -0.26
CA TYR A 165 17.96 20.41 1.10
C TYR A 165 18.27 19.34 2.15
N HIS A 166 17.66 18.16 2.02
CA HIS A 166 17.86 17.03 2.94
C HIS A 166 19.20 16.29 2.70
N ALA A 167 19.89 16.51 1.58
CA ALA A 167 21.12 15.80 1.21
C ALA A 167 22.30 16.09 2.15
N SER A 168 22.25 17.17 2.94
CA SER A 168 23.23 17.47 3.98
C SER A 168 23.12 16.58 5.22
N ASN A 169 22.04 15.80 5.35
CA ASN A 169 21.88 14.85 6.43
C ASN A 169 22.59 13.52 6.12
N LYS A 170 22.76 12.69 7.15
CA LYS A 170 23.33 11.35 6.94
C LYS A 170 22.46 10.56 5.95
N PRO A 171 23.08 9.75 5.09
CA PRO A 171 22.34 8.85 4.22
C PRO A 171 21.51 7.84 5.01
N VAL A 172 20.35 7.47 4.46
CA VAL A 172 19.44 6.48 5.03
C VAL A 172 19.04 5.44 3.98
N ASP A 173 18.66 4.26 4.43
CA ASP A 173 18.00 3.26 3.59
C ASP A 173 16.51 3.47 3.73
N MET A 174 15.91 4.11 2.70
CA MET A 174 14.48 4.46 2.68
C MET A 174 13.68 3.25 2.27
N PRO A 175 12.65 2.85 3.06
CA PRO A 175 11.77 1.75 2.68
C PRO A 175 11.09 2.00 1.33
N VAL A 176 11.12 0.98 0.47
CA VAL A 176 10.41 0.90 -0.81
C VAL A 176 9.16 0.04 -0.69
N ALA A 177 9.23 -1.06 0.06
CA ALA A 177 8.08 -1.90 0.32
C ALA A 177 8.09 -2.39 1.77
N TRP A 178 6.90 -2.52 2.35
CA TRP A 178 6.74 -3.05 3.70
C TRP A 178 5.42 -3.77 3.92
N THR A 179 5.39 -4.52 5.01
CA THR A 179 4.17 -5.07 5.60
C THR A 179 3.93 -4.49 6.98
N LYS A 180 2.67 -4.49 7.38
CA LYS A 180 2.20 -4.07 8.70
C LYS A 180 0.90 -4.82 9.02
N TYR A 181 0.57 -4.90 10.31
CA TYR A 181 -0.75 -5.35 10.76
C TYR A 181 -1.57 -4.18 11.29
N TRP A 182 -2.89 -4.25 11.08
CA TRP A 182 -3.86 -3.35 11.68
C TRP A 182 -5.02 -4.17 12.25
N GLY A 183 -5.06 -4.32 13.58
CA GLY A 183 -5.85 -5.37 14.19
C GLY A 183 -5.38 -6.74 13.70
N VAL A 184 -6.28 -7.57 13.18
CA VAL A 184 -5.92 -8.85 12.54
C VAL A 184 -5.72 -8.73 11.03
N GLY A 185 -5.94 -7.56 10.44
CA GLY A 185 -5.78 -7.30 9.01
C GLY A 185 -4.33 -7.08 8.60
N ARG A 186 -4.06 -7.38 7.34
CA ARG A 186 -2.73 -7.27 6.72
C ARG A 186 -2.66 -6.05 5.83
N VAL A 187 -1.61 -5.27 6.00
CA VAL A 187 -1.35 -4.06 5.20
C VAL A 187 -0.05 -4.24 4.42
N PHE A 188 -0.08 -4.02 3.12
CA PHE A 188 1.09 -4.01 2.25
C PHE A 188 1.20 -2.69 1.49
N TYR A 189 2.40 -2.17 1.41
CA TYR A 189 2.71 -0.98 0.62
C TYR A 189 3.96 -1.17 -0.23
N CYS A 190 3.95 -0.55 -1.42
CA CYS A 190 5.12 -0.41 -2.29
C CYS A 190 5.20 1.04 -2.81
N SER A 191 6.35 1.70 -2.67
CA SER A 191 6.53 3.08 -3.13
C SER A 191 6.75 3.23 -4.64
N LEU A 192 6.88 2.12 -5.38
CA LEU A 192 6.93 2.10 -6.84
C LEU A 192 5.53 2.33 -7.44
N GLY A 193 5.47 2.70 -8.72
CA GLY A 193 4.19 2.84 -9.41
C GLY A 193 3.75 4.30 -9.62
N HIS A 194 4.71 5.20 -9.87
CA HIS A 194 4.42 6.57 -10.30
C HIS A 194 3.55 6.56 -11.58
N HIS A 195 3.94 5.73 -12.55
CA HIS A 195 3.15 5.40 -13.73
C HIS A 195 2.96 3.88 -13.82
N ASP A 196 2.00 3.43 -14.64
CA ASP A 196 1.71 2.01 -14.84
C ASP A 196 2.92 1.23 -15.38
N ASP A 197 3.72 1.84 -16.25
CA ASP A 197 4.89 1.23 -16.89
C ASP A 197 6.04 0.88 -15.92
N VAL A 198 6.06 1.44 -14.73
CA VAL A 198 7.02 1.03 -13.68
C VAL A 198 6.86 -0.47 -13.37
N PHE A 199 5.65 -0.99 -13.50
CA PHE A 199 5.35 -2.41 -13.32
C PHE A 199 5.60 -3.26 -14.58
N ASP A 200 6.14 -2.70 -15.68
CA ASP A 200 6.70 -3.49 -16.78
C ASP A 200 8.06 -4.11 -16.38
N ASN A 201 8.67 -3.63 -15.29
CA ASN A 201 9.77 -4.33 -14.63
C ASN A 201 9.22 -5.58 -13.93
N PRO A 202 9.66 -6.81 -14.33
CA PRO A 202 9.09 -8.05 -13.78
C PRO A 202 9.26 -8.21 -12.27
N SER A 203 10.35 -7.66 -11.69
CA SER A 203 10.59 -7.71 -10.26
C SER A 203 9.67 -6.76 -9.50
N ALA A 204 9.40 -5.58 -10.05
CA ALA A 204 8.45 -4.62 -9.48
C ALA A 204 7.00 -5.17 -9.53
N GLU A 205 6.60 -5.73 -10.67
CA GLU A 205 5.27 -6.35 -10.80
C GLU A 205 5.11 -7.52 -9.83
N LEU A 206 6.09 -8.42 -9.77
CA LEU A 206 6.04 -9.59 -8.89
C LEU A 206 5.98 -9.21 -7.41
N LEU A 207 6.73 -8.18 -6.99
CA LEU A 207 6.70 -7.66 -5.63
C LEU A 207 5.30 -7.13 -5.29
N MET A 208 4.69 -6.36 -6.20
CA MET A 208 3.35 -5.80 -6.02
C MET A 208 2.28 -6.89 -6.05
N GLU A 209 2.32 -7.81 -7.01
CA GLU A 209 1.39 -8.94 -7.14
C GLU A 209 1.35 -9.76 -5.85
N ARG A 210 2.53 -10.15 -5.33
CA ARG A 210 2.62 -10.93 -4.10
C ARG A 210 2.13 -10.17 -2.87
N GLY A 211 2.39 -8.86 -2.82
CA GLY A 211 1.89 -7.99 -1.75
C GLY A 211 0.37 -7.90 -1.73
N LEU A 212 -0.26 -7.73 -2.90
CA LEU A 212 -1.72 -7.76 -3.06
C LEU A 212 -2.32 -9.08 -2.56
N VAL A 213 -1.76 -10.20 -3.01
CA VAL A 213 -2.23 -11.54 -2.64
C VAL A 213 -2.05 -11.79 -1.14
N TRP A 214 -0.87 -11.48 -0.59
CA TRP A 214 -0.57 -11.65 0.84
C TRP A 214 -1.54 -10.86 1.73
N ALA A 215 -1.83 -9.61 1.37
CA ALA A 215 -2.79 -8.80 2.11
C ALA A 215 -4.21 -9.37 2.01
N GLY A 216 -4.64 -9.77 0.81
CA GLY A 216 -5.97 -10.33 0.56
C GLY A 216 -6.21 -11.71 1.17
N GLU A 217 -5.17 -12.33 1.73
CA GLU A 217 -5.28 -13.58 2.49
C GLU A 217 -5.43 -13.35 4.01
N GLY A 218 -5.53 -12.09 4.44
CA GLY A 218 -5.56 -11.70 5.85
C GLY A 218 -6.66 -12.38 6.66
N LYS A 219 -7.90 -12.39 6.14
CA LYS A 219 -9.03 -13.04 6.81
C LYS A 219 -8.81 -14.54 7.00
N ALA A 220 -8.44 -15.25 5.95
CA ALA A 220 -8.18 -16.69 6.02
C ALA A 220 -7.03 -17.00 6.98
N PHE A 221 -5.99 -16.16 7.01
CA PHE A 221 -4.91 -16.29 7.97
C PHE A 221 -5.39 -16.09 9.41
N ALA A 222 -6.22 -15.08 9.68
CA ALA A 222 -6.75 -14.83 11.00
C ALA A 222 -7.60 -16.02 11.50
N GLU A 223 -8.47 -16.55 10.67
CA GLU A 223 -9.29 -17.73 10.99
C GLU A 223 -8.43 -18.96 11.29
N GLN A 224 -7.45 -19.25 10.41
CA GLN A 224 -6.58 -20.42 10.56
C GLN A 224 -5.71 -20.37 11.83
N ASN A 225 -5.37 -19.17 12.31
CA ASN A 225 -4.54 -18.96 13.48
C ASN A 225 -5.36 -18.62 14.74
N GLY A 226 -6.68 -18.64 14.66
CA GLY A 226 -7.57 -18.38 15.81
C GLY A 226 -7.44 -16.96 16.36
N LEU A 227 -7.11 -15.98 15.51
CA LEU A 227 -7.00 -14.58 15.93
C LEU A 227 -8.41 -14.00 16.13
N ASP A 228 -8.64 -13.41 17.30
CA ASP A 228 -9.92 -12.79 17.62
C ASP A 228 -9.90 -11.30 17.27
N PRO A 229 -10.62 -10.86 16.22
CA PRO A 229 -10.66 -9.45 15.86
C PRO A 229 -11.38 -8.59 16.91
N THR A 230 -12.18 -9.17 17.82
CA THR A 230 -12.90 -8.43 18.85
C THR A 230 -11.98 -7.91 19.96
N GLU A 231 -10.77 -8.42 20.08
CA GLU A 231 -9.75 -7.86 20.99
C GLU A 231 -9.45 -6.39 20.71
N PHE A 232 -9.71 -5.92 19.49
CA PHE A 232 -9.51 -4.53 19.06
C PHE A 232 -10.76 -3.65 19.15
N ASP A 233 -11.90 -4.18 19.65
CA ASP A 233 -13.15 -3.41 19.78
C ASP A 233 -13.11 -2.38 20.89
N ASN A 234 -12.35 -2.66 21.92
CA ASN A 234 -12.23 -1.81 23.09
C ASN A 234 -11.03 -0.86 22.95
N THR A 235 -10.81 -0.36 21.75
CA THR A 235 -9.81 0.65 21.53
C THR A 235 -10.19 1.88 22.33
N ALA A 236 -9.53 2.07 23.45
CA ALA A 236 -9.55 3.32 24.18
C ALA A 236 -9.31 4.47 23.21
N LYS A 237 -9.79 5.64 23.55
CA LYS A 237 -9.67 6.87 22.76
C LYS A 237 -8.28 6.93 22.13
N MET A 238 -8.21 6.89 20.79
CA MET A 238 -6.95 7.02 20.05
C MET A 238 -6.45 8.47 20.01
N TYR A 239 -7.37 9.44 20.23
CA TYR A 239 -7.10 10.87 20.22
C TYR A 239 -7.89 11.58 21.32
#